data_07902df8679a0e33781b20c50f896dab
#
_entry.id   07902df8679a0e33781b20c50f896dab
#
_cell.length_a   1.000
_cell.length_b   1.000
_cell.length_c   1.000
_cell.angle_alpha   90.00
_cell.angle_beta   90.00
_cell.angle_gamma   90.00
#
_symmetry.space_group_name_H-M   'P 1'
#
loop_
_entity.id
_entity.type
_entity.pdbx_description
1 polymer ?
#
loop_
_entity_poly.entity_id
_entity_poly.type
_entity_poly.pdbx_seq_one_letter_code
_entity_poly.pdbx_strand_id
1 'polypeptide(L)'
;MPEGVFKSDEEIWEAMTETIIEAGYEGRAGFQMDVATDTYHNKEDGKYYGLFNNQPKTKDQLYEFYLHIIKEFPFVILEDPFNEDDYDTTAALTKDSGIQIVGDDLFTTNIRRVAYGVTKGAANTILLKVNQIGTISEALEMIQYAYKFGYAVMPSDSRGEGESIADYAVGINAGSVRECGIGPRANRFMEIEAELGKTAKFLGARGLKGFKNQQRADAL
;
A
#
# COMPACT_ATOMS: atom_id res chain seq x y z
N MET A 1 16.55 -7.93 10.32
CA MET A 1 17.90 -8.00 9.71
C MET A 1 18.94 -7.99 10.79
N PRO A 2 20.14 -8.57 10.61
CA PRO A 2 21.22 -8.47 11.61
C PRO A 2 21.60 -7.00 11.79
N GLU A 3 21.77 -6.56 13.05
CA GLU A 3 22.24 -5.22 13.37
C GLU A 3 23.60 -4.92 12.72
N GLY A 4 23.77 -3.73 12.16
CA GLY A 4 25.03 -3.25 11.62
C GLY A 4 25.41 -3.69 10.21
N VAL A 5 24.54 -4.44 9.49
CA VAL A 5 24.78 -4.78 8.08
C VAL A 5 24.55 -3.57 7.17
N PHE A 6 23.50 -2.80 7.44
CA PHE A 6 23.19 -1.57 6.71
C PHE A 6 23.25 -0.37 7.65
N LYS A 7 23.70 0.77 7.16
CA LYS A 7 23.84 2.02 7.91
C LYS A 7 22.61 2.92 7.77
N SER A 8 21.83 2.73 6.72
CA SER A 8 20.60 3.48 6.44
C SER A 8 19.58 2.61 5.72
N ASP A 9 18.32 3.04 5.69
CA ASP A 9 17.27 2.41 4.90
C ASP A 9 17.56 2.53 3.39
N GLU A 10 18.22 3.60 2.94
CA GLU A 10 18.61 3.78 1.55
C GLU A 10 19.59 2.69 1.08
N GLU A 11 20.57 2.31 1.89
CA GLU A 11 21.46 1.17 1.57
C GLU A 11 20.69 -0.14 1.41
N ILE A 12 19.58 -0.31 2.17
CA ILE A 12 18.70 -1.48 2.01
C ILE A 12 17.99 -1.43 0.66
N TRP A 13 17.43 -0.29 0.30
CA TRP A 13 16.71 -0.13 -0.98
C TRP A 13 17.64 -0.21 -2.18
N GLU A 14 18.89 0.27 -2.06
CA GLU A 14 19.93 0.07 -3.06
C GLU A 14 20.20 -1.42 -3.28
N ALA A 15 20.51 -2.17 -2.21
CA ALA A 15 20.77 -3.60 -2.28
C ALA A 15 19.57 -4.40 -2.82
N MET A 16 18.35 -4.03 -2.44
CA MET A 16 17.13 -4.64 -2.98
C MET A 16 16.94 -4.32 -4.45
N THR A 17 17.24 -3.09 -4.88
CA THR A 17 17.15 -2.69 -6.29
C THR A 17 18.16 -3.46 -7.15
N GLU A 18 19.41 -3.56 -6.69
CA GLU A 18 20.45 -4.37 -7.34
C GLU A 18 20.01 -5.84 -7.47
N THR A 19 19.44 -6.40 -6.40
CA THR A 19 18.92 -7.79 -6.41
C THR A 19 17.81 -7.97 -7.44
N ILE A 20 16.89 -7.02 -7.59
CA ILE A 20 15.83 -7.04 -8.61
C ILE A 20 16.44 -7.05 -10.02
N ILE A 21 17.45 -6.22 -10.25
CA ILE A 21 18.14 -6.11 -11.54
C ILE A 21 18.89 -7.42 -11.86
N GLU A 22 19.71 -7.93 -10.92
CA GLU A 22 20.47 -9.15 -11.07
C GLU A 22 19.58 -10.37 -11.31
N ALA A 23 18.40 -10.42 -10.69
CA ALA A 23 17.41 -11.48 -10.90
C ALA A 23 16.63 -11.33 -12.23
N GLY A 24 16.84 -10.26 -13.00
CA GLY A 24 16.17 -10.04 -14.29
C GLY A 24 14.71 -9.57 -14.16
N TYR A 25 14.36 -8.92 -13.03
CA TYR A 25 13.02 -8.41 -12.76
C TYR A 25 12.93 -6.89 -12.79
N GLU A 26 13.90 -6.20 -13.36
CA GLU A 26 13.86 -4.76 -13.56
C GLU A 26 12.57 -4.34 -14.30
N GLY A 27 11.89 -3.34 -13.78
CA GLY A 27 10.59 -2.87 -14.28
C GLY A 27 9.40 -3.78 -13.94
N ARG A 28 9.63 -5.05 -13.56
CA ARG A 28 8.58 -6.03 -13.25
C ARG A 28 8.35 -6.24 -11.76
N ALA A 29 9.30 -5.89 -10.92
CA ALA A 29 9.19 -5.87 -9.48
C ALA A 29 9.39 -4.44 -8.95
N GLY A 30 8.79 -4.13 -7.82
CA GLY A 30 8.92 -2.84 -7.17
C GLY A 30 8.66 -2.97 -5.67
N PHE A 31 8.88 -1.86 -4.94
CA PHE A 31 8.77 -1.86 -3.49
C PHE A 31 7.38 -1.46 -3.04
N GLN A 32 6.90 -2.17 -2.02
CA GLN A 32 5.86 -1.69 -1.13
C GLN A 32 6.47 -1.42 0.24
N MET A 33 6.08 -0.31 0.85
CA MET A 33 6.44 0.00 2.24
C MET A 33 5.19 0.45 2.99
N ASP A 34 4.93 -0.19 4.12
CA ASP A 34 4.03 0.31 5.16
C ASP A 34 4.89 1.07 6.17
N VAL A 35 4.71 2.38 6.23
CA VAL A 35 5.48 3.24 7.14
C VAL A 35 4.88 3.23 8.52
N ALA A 36 3.57 3.03 8.63
CA ALA A 36 2.82 3.11 9.89
C ALA A 36 3.20 4.37 10.70
N THR A 37 3.21 5.51 10.02
CA THR A 37 3.88 6.74 10.46
C THR A 37 3.33 7.28 11.78
N ASP A 38 2.07 6.98 12.14
CA ASP A 38 1.48 7.38 13.42
C ASP A 38 2.24 6.81 14.63
N THR A 39 2.86 5.62 14.48
CA THR A 39 3.70 4.99 15.51
C THR A 39 4.88 5.89 15.93
N TYR A 40 5.36 6.73 15.03
CA TYR A 40 6.50 7.61 15.22
C TYR A 40 6.11 9.06 15.54
N HIS A 41 4.80 9.37 15.51
CA HIS A 41 4.28 10.73 15.66
C HIS A 41 4.19 11.14 17.13
N ASN A 42 4.86 12.25 17.47
CA ASN A 42 4.72 12.88 18.77
C ASN A 42 3.64 13.99 18.69
N LYS A 43 2.53 13.78 19.39
CA LYS A 43 1.38 14.69 19.39
C LYS A 43 1.66 16.03 20.08
N GLU A 44 2.73 16.14 20.92
CA GLU A 44 3.05 17.38 21.65
C GLU A 44 3.72 18.42 20.75
N ASP A 45 4.61 17.97 19.84
CA ASP A 45 5.36 18.88 18.97
C ASP A 45 5.10 18.67 17.47
N GLY A 46 4.26 17.68 17.11
CA GLY A 46 3.87 17.38 15.74
C GLY A 46 4.98 16.80 14.88
N LYS A 47 6.05 16.28 15.49
CA LYS A 47 7.19 15.69 14.77
C LYS A 47 7.18 14.16 14.82
N TYR A 48 7.96 13.57 13.94
CA TYR A 48 8.15 12.13 13.83
C TYR A 48 9.56 11.75 14.28
N TYR A 49 9.66 10.79 15.20
CA TYR A 49 10.90 10.39 15.86
C TYR A 49 11.28 8.95 15.54
N GLY A 50 12.55 8.71 15.16
CA GLY A 50 13.05 7.36 14.89
C GLY A 50 12.65 6.80 13.51
N LEU A 51 12.04 7.60 12.65
CA LEU A 51 11.64 7.19 11.31
C LEU A 51 12.77 7.46 10.31
N PHE A 52 13.28 6.41 9.66
CA PHE A 52 14.39 6.38 8.70
C PHE A 52 15.78 6.76 9.26
N ASN A 53 15.84 7.51 10.33
CA ASN A 53 17.06 7.83 11.08
C ASN A 53 16.70 8.44 12.45
N ASN A 54 17.72 8.74 13.26
CA ASN A 54 17.53 9.28 14.62
C ASN A 54 17.20 10.78 14.67
N GLN A 55 17.07 11.45 13.52
CA GLN A 55 16.73 12.88 13.49
C GLN A 55 15.21 13.04 13.41
N PRO A 56 14.59 13.84 14.30
CA PRO A 56 13.17 14.12 14.22
C PRO A 56 12.84 14.86 12.92
N LYS A 57 11.72 14.51 12.30
CA LYS A 57 11.27 15.10 11.04
C LYS A 57 9.94 15.79 11.21
N THR A 58 9.78 16.93 10.55
CA THR A 58 8.46 17.53 10.33
C THR A 58 7.72 16.78 9.23
N LYS A 59 6.42 16.97 9.12
CA LYS A 59 5.64 16.39 8.02
C LYS A 59 6.12 16.86 6.64
N ASP A 60 6.54 18.12 6.51
CA ASP A 60 7.06 18.65 5.26
C ASP A 60 8.38 17.99 4.86
N GLN A 61 9.24 17.71 5.85
CA GLN A 61 10.48 16.95 5.61
C GLN A 61 10.20 15.49 5.21
N LEU A 62 9.19 14.85 5.78
CA LEU A 62 8.75 13.52 5.34
C LEU A 62 8.16 13.55 3.93
N TYR A 63 7.35 14.55 3.62
CA TYR A 63 6.78 14.72 2.29
C TYR A 63 7.86 14.79 1.20
N GLU A 64 8.85 15.66 1.37
CA GLU A 64 9.98 15.78 0.45
C GLU A 64 10.81 14.49 0.37
N PHE A 65 11.02 13.83 1.51
CA PHE A 65 11.73 12.56 1.57
C PHE A 65 10.98 11.46 0.79
N TYR A 66 9.66 11.35 0.93
CA TYR A 66 8.88 10.37 0.16
C TYR A 66 8.93 10.65 -1.35
N LEU A 67 8.84 11.89 -1.78
CA LEU A 67 9.00 12.24 -3.19
C LEU A 67 10.40 11.87 -3.71
N HIS A 68 11.44 12.08 -2.89
CA HIS A 68 12.81 11.70 -3.22
C HIS A 68 12.93 10.17 -3.42
N ILE A 69 12.54 9.37 -2.42
CA ILE A 69 12.71 7.91 -2.52
C ILE A 69 11.85 7.27 -3.62
N ILE A 70 10.66 7.80 -3.89
CA ILE A 70 9.79 7.34 -4.98
C ILE A 70 10.42 7.64 -6.36
N LYS A 71 11.25 8.67 -6.44
CA LYS A 71 11.99 9.01 -7.66
C LYS A 71 13.21 8.15 -7.86
N GLU A 72 13.99 7.92 -6.80
CA GLU A 72 15.29 7.23 -6.87
C GLU A 72 15.15 5.69 -6.86
N PHE A 73 14.12 5.16 -6.21
CA PHE A 73 13.92 3.71 -6.04
C PHE A 73 12.61 3.24 -6.68
N PRO A 74 12.46 1.94 -7.00
CA PRO A 74 11.30 1.40 -7.69
C PRO A 74 10.07 1.24 -6.77
N PHE A 75 9.74 2.24 -5.97
CA PHE A 75 8.51 2.24 -5.17
C PHE A 75 7.27 2.26 -6.06
N VAL A 76 6.33 1.38 -5.77
CA VAL A 76 5.03 1.27 -6.45
C VAL A 76 3.85 1.45 -5.49
N ILE A 77 4.06 1.17 -4.20
CA ILE A 77 3.06 1.32 -3.13
C ILE A 77 3.73 1.95 -1.90
N LEU A 78 3.07 2.94 -1.31
CA LEU A 78 3.41 3.49 0.00
C LEU A 78 2.15 3.52 0.86
N GLU A 79 2.22 2.97 2.08
CA GLU A 79 1.10 2.85 3.01
C GLU A 79 1.35 3.72 4.24
N ASP A 80 0.30 4.43 4.68
CA ASP A 80 0.26 5.32 5.84
C ASP A 80 1.49 6.23 6.00
N PRO A 81 1.77 7.09 5.00
CA PRO A 81 2.97 7.92 4.98
C PRO A 81 2.95 9.07 6.00
N PHE A 82 1.79 9.40 6.59
CA PHE A 82 1.61 10.46 7.58
C PHE A 82 0.72 9.99 8.72
N ASN A 83 0.51 10.88 9.72
CA ASN A 83 -0.41 10.64 10.82
C ASN A 83 -1.81 10.26 10.31
N GLU A 84 -2.49 9.37 11.04
CA GLU A 84 -3.80 8.79 10.70
C GLU A 84 -4.93 9.82 10.46
N ASP A 85 -4.76 11.06 10.92
CA ASP A 85 -5.71 12.16 10.74
C ASP A 85 -5.20 13.27 9.78
N ASP A 86 -3.99 13.13 9.20
CA ASP A 86 -3.44 14.12 8.25
C ASP A 86 -3.86 13.80 6.80
N TYR A 87 -5.14 14.00 6.52
CA TYR A 87 -5.72 13.80 5.19
C TYR A 87 -5.17 14.78 4.14
N ASP A 88 -4.89 16.02 4.53
CA ASP A 88 -4.47 17.05 3.59
C ASP A 88 -3.06 16.80 3.04
N THR A 89 -2.10 16.41 3.89
CA THR A 89 -0.75 16.08 3.44
C THR A 89 -0.74 14.74 2.66
N THR A 90 -1.53 13.76 3.10
CA THR A 90 -1.72 12.51 2.35
C THR A 90 -2.31 12.77 0.96
N ALA A 91 -3.27 13.69 0.83
CA ALA A 91 -3.84 14.08 -0.47
C ALA A 91 -2.80 14.72 -1.38
N ALA A 92 -1.97 15.62 -0.85
CA ALA A 92 -0.88 16.23 -1.62
C ALA A 92 0.10 15.17 -2.14
N LEU A 93 0.56 14.27 -1.27
CA LEU A 93 1.47 13.19 -1.67
C LEU A 93 0.81 12.24 -2.69
N THR A 94 -0.46 11.90 -2.53
CA THR A 94 -1.20 11.06 -3.49
C THR A 94 -1.18 11.64 -4.88
N LYS A 95 -1.40 12.95 -4.99
CA LYS A 95 -1.39 13.68 -6.26
C LYS A 95 0.00 13.71 -6.88
N ASP A 96 1.03 13.99 -6.09
CA ASP A 96 2.36 14.33 -6.61
C ASP A 96 3.28 13.10 -6.75
N SER A 97 3.07 12.05 -5.95
CA SER A 97 3.87 10.82 -6.02
C SER A 97 3.68 10.01 -7.30
N GLY A 98 2.44 9.95 -7.78
CA GLY A 98 2.07 9.17 -8.98
C GLY A 98 2.08 7.65 -8.78
N ILE A 99 2.18 7.16 -7.54
CA ILE A 99 2.12 5.74 -7.19
C ILE A 99 0.85 5.40 -6.40
N GLN A 100 0.70 4.15 -6.00
CA GLN A 100 -0.40 3.73 -5.12
C GLN A 100 -0.11 4.19 -3.68
N ILE A 101 -0.96 5.06 -3.15
CA ILE A 101 -0.95 5.46 -1.74
C ILE A 101 -2.10 4.76 -1.04
N VAL A 102 -1.77 4.01 0.00
CA VAL A 102 -2.71 3.16 0.73
C VAL A 102 -2.97 3.76 2.10
N GLY A 103 -4.24 3.83 2.50
CA GLY A 103 -4.64 4.14 3.86
C GLY A 103 -5.13 2.89 4.58
N ASP A 104 -4.39 2.46 5.60
CA ASP A 104 -4.80 1.49 6.62
C ASP A 104 -5.31 2.24 7.86
N ASP A 105 -4.41 2.84 8.63
CA ASP A 105 -4.75 3.62 9.83
C ASP A 105 -5.55 4.89 9.47
N LEU A 106 -5.26 5.49 8.32
CA LEU A 106 -6.04 6.61 7.79
C LEU A 106 -7.53 6.27 7.64
N PHE A 107 -7.87 5.07 7.18
CA PHE A 107 -9.24 4.69 6.83
C PHE A 107 -9.87 3.66 7.76
N THR A 108 -9.09 2.78 8.38
CA THR A 108 -9.54 1.73 9.31
C THR A 108 -10.70 0.87 8.78
N THR A 109 -10.76 0.62 7.47
CA THR A 109 -11.88 -0.05 6.78
C THR A 109 -13.24 0.63 7.03
N ASN A 110 -13.26 1.87 7.53
CA ASN A 110 -14.45 2.58 7.99
C ASN A 110 -14.98 3.51 6.90
N ILE A 111 -16.21 3.26 6.44
CA ILE A 111 -16.85 4.03 5.37
C ILE A 111 -16.92 5.55 5.65
N ARG A 112 -17.02 5.98 6.92
CA ARG A 112 -17.07 7.42 7.26
C ARG A 112 -15.71 8.07 7.07
N ARG A 113 -14.62 7.39 7.48
CA ARG A 113 -13.25 7.86 7.25
C ARG A 113 -12.92 7.87 5.76
N VAL A 114 -13.32 6.83 5.02
CA VAL A 114 -13.18 6.77 3.57
C VAL A 114 -13.95 7.90 2.89
N ALA A 115 -15.21 8.15 3.28
CA ALA A 115 -16.00 9.24 2.71
C ALA A 115 -15.34 10.61 2.93
N TYR A 116 -14.78 10.84 4.11
CA TYR A 116 -14.01 12.06 4.38
C TYR A 116 -12.76 12.14 3.50
N GLY A 117 -11.99 11.07 3.41
CA GLY A 117 -10.80 10.99 2.55
C GLY A 117 -11.11 11.25 1.07
N VAL A 118 -12.24 10.72 0.58
CA VAL A 118 -12.72 11.00 -0.79
C VAL A 118 -12.93 12.51 -1.02
N THR A 119 -13.51 13.24 -0.05
CA THR A 119 -13.69 14.69 -0.18
C THR A 119 -12.38 15.47 -0.23
N LYS A 120 -11.31 14.90 0.34
CA LYS A 120 -9.96 15.47 0.37
C LYS A 120 -9.08 15.00 -0.80
N GLY A 121 -9.41 13.88 -1.43
CA GLY A 121 -8.54 13.18 -2.36
C GLY A 121 -7.34 12.48 -1.69
N ALA A 122 -7.50 12.15 -0.41
CA ALA A 122 -6.46 11.52 0.39
C ALA A 122 -6.36 10.03 0.10
N ALA A 123 -5.16 9.54 -0.18
CA ALA A 123 -4.87 8.21 -0.70
C ALA A 123 -5.61 7.91 -2.03
N ASN A 124 -5.35 6.77 -2.63
CA ASN A 124 -6.06 6.28 -3.80
C ASN A 124 -6.45 4.80 -3.67
N THR A 125 -6.08 4.19 -2.56
CA THR A 125 -6.36 2.79 -2.22
C THR A 125 -6.67 2.67 -0.73
N ILE A 126 -7.65 1.84 -0.39
CA ILE A 126 -8.03 1.53 0.99
C ILE A 126 -7.52 0.14 1.32
N LEU A 127 -6.83 -0.01 2.46
CA LEU A 127 -6.54 -1.34 2.98
C LEU A 127 -7.82 -1.95 3.57
N LEU A 128 -8.13 -3.16 3.16
CA LEU A 128 -9.29 -3.89 3.64
C LEU A 128 -8.87 -4.89 4.73
N LYS A 129 -9.37 -4.71 5.93
CA LYS A 129 -9.30 -5.64 7.05
C LYS A 129 -10.69 -5.85 7.61
N VAL A 130 -11.34 -6.97 7.27
CA VAL A 130 -12.73 -7.25 7.69
C VAL A 130 -12.88 -7.22 9.21
N ASN A 131 -11.93 -7.76 9.93
CA ASN A 131 -11.95 -7.78 11.40
C ASN A 131 -11.64 -6.41 12.05
N GLN A 132 -11.15 -5.42 11.30
CA GLN A 132 -10.93 -4.06 11.79
C GLN A 132 -12.24 -3.29 11.92
N ILE A 133 -13.16 -3.44 10.97
CA ILE A 133 -14.50 -2.87 11.02
C ILE A 133 -15.49 -3.78 11.78
N GLY A 134 -15.27 -5.09 11.77
CA GLY A 134 -15.96 -6.07 12.59
C GLY A 134 -17.04 -6.89 11.91
N THR A 135 -17.60 -6.45 10.79
CA THR A 135 -18.59 -7.23 10.02
C THR A 135 -18.27 -7.24 8.52
N ILE A 136 -18.59 -8.34 7.87
CA ILE A 136 -18.46 -8.48 6.40
C ILE A 136 -19.39 -7.48 5.69
N SER A 137 -20.57 -7.21 6.23
CA SER A 137 -21.53 -6.29 5.62
C SER A 137 -20.99 -4.86 5.57
N GLU A 138 -20.43 -4.36 6.67
CA GLU A 138 -19.81 -3.03 6.72
C GLU A 138 -18.57 -2.94 5.79
N ALA A 139 -17.77 -4.01 5.76
CA ALA A 139 -16.65 -4.10 4.83
C ALA A 139 -17.10 -4.01 3.37
N LEU A 140 -18.15 -4.75 2.98
CA LEU A 140 -18.71 -4.72 1.63
C LEU A 140 -19.32 -3.34 1.28
N GLU A 141 -20.00 -2.69 2.20
CA GLU A 141 -20.50 -1.31 2.01
C GLU A 141 -19.35 -0.33 1.75
N MET A 142 -18.27 -0.43 2.52
CA MET A 142 -17.07 0.38 2.33
C MET A 142 -16.45 0.11 0.95
N ILE A 143 -16.32 -1.14 0.52
CA ILE A 143 -15.77 -1.52 -0.79
C ILE A 143 -16.60 -0.90 -1.93
N GLN A 144 -17.94 -1.04 -1.88
CA GLN A 144 -18.82 -0.47 -2.88
C GLN A 144 -18.68 1.05 -2.95
N TYR A 145 -18.59 1.70 -1.79
CA TYR A 145 -18.37 3.14 -1.72
C TYR A 145 -17.03 3.53 -2.35
N ALA A 146 -15.94 2.84 -1.98
CA ALA A 146 -14.60 3.08 -2.52
C ALA A 146 -14.58 3.00 -4.06
N TYR A 147 -15.12 1.93 -4.62
CA TYR A 147 -15.16 1.74 -6.07
C TYR A 147 -16.01 2.79 -6.79
N LYS A 148 -17.12 3.22 -6.19
CA LYS A 148 -17.97 4.29 -6.73
C LYS A 148 -17.20 5.59 -6.93
N PHE A 149 -16.24 5.88 -6.07
CA PHE A 149 -15.42 7.09 -6.14
C PHE A 149 -14.01 6.86 -6.74
N GLY A 150 -13.79 5.71 -7.38
CA GLY A 150 -12.57 5.41 -8.12
C GLY A 150 -11.37 5.00 -7.28
N TYR A 151 -11.55 4.76 -5.99
CA TYR A 151 -10.51 4.18 -5.14
C TYR A 151 -10.33 2.70 -5.44
N ALA A 152 -9.10 2.21 -5.27
CA ALA A 152 -8.85 0.76 -5.21
C ALA A 152 -9.05 0.25 -3.78
N VAL A 153 -9.17 -1.07 -3.66
CA VAL A 153 -9.18 -1.78 -2.38
C VAL A 153 -8.07 -2.82 -2.40
N MET A 154 -7.25 -2.85 -1.36
CA MET A 154 -6.16 -3.79 -1.18
C MET A 154 -6.46 -4.66 0.05
N PRO A 155 -6.96 -5.90 -0.13
CA PRO A 155 -7.17 -6.82 0.98
C PRO A 155 -5.85 -7.19 1.67
N SER A 156 -5.87 -7.35 3.00
CA SER A 156 -4.71 -7.67 3.82
C SER A 156 -5.05 -8.70 4.89
N ASP A 157 -4.10 -9.60 5.18
CA ASP A 157 -4.21 -10.61 6.25
C ASP A 157 -3.39 -10.24 7.51
N SER A 158 -3.21 -8.98 7.78
CA SER A 158 -2.41 -8.58 8.94
C SER A 158 -3.08 -8.80 10.30
N ARG A 159 -4.35 -9.23 10.32
CA ARG A 159 -5.11 -9.47 11.55
C ARG A 159 -5.73 -10.87 11.64
N GLY A 160 -5.26 -11.83 10.83
CA GLY A 160 -5.67 -13.22 10.90
C GLY A 160 -6.95 -13.55 10.12
N GLU A 161 -7.19 -12.85 9.00
CA GLU A 161 -8.25 -13.19 8.06
C GLU A 161 -8.05 -14.55 7.39
N GLY A 162 -6.79 -15.03 7.35
CA GLY A 162 -6.44 -16.34 6.84
C GLY A 162 -6.62 -16.47 5.33
N GLU A 163 -6.94 -17.68 4.88
CA GLU A 163 -7.09 -18.01 3.45
C GLU A 163 -8.20 -17.21 2.76
N SER A 164 -9.25 -16.82 3.50
CA SER A 164 -10.39 -16.07 2.97
C SER A 164 -10.02 -14.75 2.31
N ILE A 165 -8.82 -14.21 2.64
CA ILE A 165 -8.35 -12.98 2.01
C ILE A 165 -8.12 -13.15 0.51
N ALA A 166 -7.74 -14.35 0.05
CA ALA A 166 -7.61 -14.66 -1.37
C ALA A 166 -8.98 -14.64 -2.08
N ASP A 167 -10.01 -15.21 -1.43
CA ASP A 167 -11.37 -15.18 -1.95
C ASP A 167 -11.91 -13.74 -2.02
N TYR A 168 -11.66 -12.91 -0.99
CA TYR A 168 -12.01 -11.49 -1.05
C TYR A 168 -11.28 -10.79 -2.19
N ALA A 169 -9.95 -10.96 -2.31
CA ALA A 169 -9.16 -10.26 -3.33
C ALA A 169 -9.65 -10.55 -4.75
N VAL A 170 -9.93 -11.82 -5.06
CA VAL A 170 -10.46 -12.21 -6.37
C VAL A 170 -11.91 -11.83 -6.51
N GLY A 171 -12.75 -12.08 -5.49
CA GLY A 171 -14.21 -11.85 -5.52
C GLY A 171 -14.58 -10.38 -5.70
N ILE A 172 -13.80 -9.44 -5.14
CA ILE A 172 -14.03 -8.00 -5.32
C ILE A 172 -13.25 -7.43 -6.51
N ASN A 173 -12.50 -8.27 -7.24
CA ASN A 173 -11.62 -7.84 -8.34
C ASN A 173 -10.59 -6.79 -7.87
N ALA A 174 -9.92 -7.05 -6.75
CA ALA A 174 -8.87 -6.19 -6.22
C ALA A 174 -7.66 -6.18 -7.16
N GLY A 175 -7.08 -4.99 -7.38
CA GLY A 175 -5.88 -4.84 -8.21
C GLY A 175 -4.58 -5.23 -7.51
N SER A 176 -4.61 -5.32 -6.18
CA SER A 176 -3.48 -5.68 -5.34
C SER A 176 -3.94 -6.35 -4.06
N VAL A 177 -3.05 -7.10 -3.42
CA VAL A 177 -3.27 -7.76 -2.12
C VAL A 177 -1.99 -7.70 -1.31
N ARG A 178 -2.09 -7.63 0.00
CA ARG A 178 -0.96 -7.57 0.92
C ARG A 178 -0.81 -8.89 1.69
N GLU A 179 0.44 -9.31 1.94
CA GLU A 179 0.82 -10.45 2.77
C GLU A 179 0.35 -11.83 2.27
N CYS A 180 0.17 -11.99 0.97
CA CYS A 180 -0.35 -13.21 0.36
C CYS A 180 0.65 -13.99 -0.52
N GLY A 181 1.95 -13.68 -0.43
CA GLY A 181 2.97 -14.27 -1.31
C GLY A 181 3.40 -15.68 -0.95
N ILE A 182 3.11 -16.17 0.27
CA ILE A 182 3.54 -17.48 0.76
C ILE A 182 2.46 -18.14 1.63
N GLY A 183 2.61 -19.47 1.84
CA GLY A 183 1.78 -20.27 2.74
C GLY A 183 0.36 -20.50 2.26
N PRO A 184 -0.59 -20.77 3.18
CA PRO A 184 -1.96 -21.17 2.85
C PRO A 184 -2.68 -20.17 1.93
N ARG A 185 -2.45 -18.87 2.12
CA ARG A 185 -3.04 -17.80 1.29
C ARG A 185 -2.59 -17.88 -0.17
N ALA A 186 -1.27 -18.08 -0.40
CA ALA A 186 -0.75 -18.28 -1.75
C ALA A 186 -1.32 -19.55 -2.40
N ASN A 187 -1.44 -20.63 -1.63
CA ASN A 187 -2.06 -21.86 -2.10
C ASN A 187 -3.52 -21.64 -2.51
N ARG A 188 -4.27 -20.86 -1.72
CA ARG A 188 -5.68 -20.54 -2.07
C ARG A 188 -5.79 -19.75 -3.38
N PHE A 189 -4.87 -18.82 -3.66
CA PHE A 189 -4.83 -18.16 -4.97
C PHE A 189 -4.60 -19.15 -6.13
N MET A 190 -3.72 -20.12 -5.94
CA MET A 190 -3.48 -21.17 -6.95
C MET A 190 -4.71 -22.05 -7.18
N GLU A 191 -5.47 -22.40 -6.12
CA GLU A 191 -6.73 -23.10 -6.22
C GLU A 191 -7.78 -22.28 -6.98
N ILE A 192 -7.94 -21.00 -6.64
CA ILE A 192 -8.88 -20.10 -7.33
C ILE A 192 -8.48 -19.95 -8.81
N GLU A 193 -7.18 -19.81 -9.12
CA GLU A 193 -6.71 -19.77 -10.50
C GLU A 193 -7.08 -21.06 -11.26
N ALA A 194 -6.92 -22.23 -10.63
CA ALA A 194 -7.32 -23.50 -11.21
C ALA A 194 -8.83 -23.61 -11.42
N GLU A 195 -9.64 -23.13 -10.47
CA GLU A 195 -11.10 -23.07 -10.57
C GLU A 195 -11.56 -22.15 -11.72
N LEU A 196 -10.94 -21.00 -11.88
CA LEU A 196 -11.24 -20.02 -12.94
C LEU A 196 -10.72 -20.48 -14.32
N GLY A 197 -9.67 -21.30 -14.35
CA GLY A 197 -9.07 -21.83 -15.57
C GLY A 197 -8.69 -20.70 -16.54
N LYS A 198 -9.16 -20.79 -17.79
CA LYS A 198 -8.84 -19.81 -18.84
C LYS A 198 -9.42 -18.41 -18.63
N THR A 199 -10.31 -18.21 -17.66
CA THR A 199 -10.87 -16.90 -17.32
C THR A 199 -10.02 -16.15 -16.30
N ALA A 200 -9.08 -16.83 -15.63
CA ALA A 200 -8.15 -16.21 -14.72
C ALA A 200 -7.29 -15.15 -15.46
N LYS A 201 -7.12 -13.98 -14.84
CA LYS A 201 -6.29 -12.90 -15.36
C LYS A 201 -5.49 -12.26 -14.25
N PHE A 202 -4.20 -12.07 -14.48
CA PHE A 202 -3.31 -11.30 -13.64
C PHE A 202 -2.95 -9.99 -14.36
N LEU A 203 -3.31 -8.85 -13.75
CA LEU A 203 -3.13 -7.54 -14.38
C LEU A 203 -1.71 -6.98 -14.22
N GLY A 204 -0.90 -7.55 -13.30
CA GLY A 204 0.43 -7.01 -12.99
C GLY A 204 0.34 -5.54 -12.56
N ALA A 205 1.23 -4.69 -13.05
CA ALA A 205 1.27 -3.27 -12.74
C ALA A 205 -0.03 -2.52 -13.09
N ARG A 206 -0.84 -3.01 -14.04
CA ARG A 206 -2.16 -2.43 -14.37
C ARG A 206 -3.17 -2.55 -13.24
N GLY A 207 -2.97 -3.46 -12.30
CA GLY A 207 -3.78 -3.57 -11.09
C GLY A 207 -3.54 -2.45 -10.08
N LEU A 208 -2.40 -1.77 -10.14
CA LEU A 208 -2.01 -0.73 -9.20
C LEU A 208 -2.55 0.63 -9.59
N LYS A 209 -2.84 1.46 -8.59
CA LYS A 209 -3.19 2.87 -8.78
C LYS A 209 -1.95 3.74 -9.02
N GLY A 210 -2.20 4.96 -9.49
CA GLY A 210 -1.17 5.95 -9.75
C GLY A 210 -0.68 5.95 -11.20
N PHE A 211 -0.48 7.14 -11.77
CA PHE A 211 -0.12 7.29 -13.19
C PHE A 211 1.26 6.73 -13.53
N LYS A 212 2.24 6.80 -12.62
CA LYS A 212 3.56 6.19 -12.83
C LYS A 212 3.47 4.66 -12.92
N ASN A 213 2.63 4.03 -12.11
CA ASN A 213 2.39 2.60 -12.19
C ASN A 213 1.72 2.21 -13.50
N GLN A 214 0.77 3.01 -14.00
CA GLN A 214 0.15 2.79 -15.31
C GLN A 214 1.16 2.95 -16.44
N GLN A 215 2.02 3.97 -16.41
CA GLN A 215 3.11 4.13 -17.38
C GLN A 215 4.08 2.93 -17.39
N ARG A 216 4.44 2.40 -16.21
CA ARG A 216 5.25 1.17 -16.12
C ARG A 216 4.54 -0.02 -16.75
N ALA A 217 3.23 -0.15 -16.55
CA ALA A 217 2.43 -1.23 -17.14
C ALA A 217 2.36 -1.16 -18.67
N ASP A 218 2.38 0.04 -19.23
CA ASP A 218 2.35 0.26 -20.69
C ASP A 218 3.73 0.03 -21.34
N ALA A 219 4.80 0.07 -20.56
CA ALA A 219 6.17 -0.17 -21.01
C ALA A 219 6.57 -1.65 -21.01
N LEU A 220 5.79 -2.53 -20.38
CA LEU A 220 6.00 -4.00 -20.30
C LEU A 220 5.19 -4.74 -21.36
#